data_1acb4d02d693bb6644f78dfff7396824
#
_entry.id   1acb4d02d693bb6644f78dfff7396824
#
_cell.length_a   1.000
_cell.length_b   1.000
_cell.length_c   1.000
_cell.angle_alpha   90.00
_cell.angle_beta   90.00
_cell.angle_gamma   90.00
#
_symmetry.space_group_name_H-M   'P 1'
#
loop_
_entity.id
_entity.type
_entity.pdbx_description
1 polymer ?
#
loop_
_entity_poly.entity_id
_entity_poly.type
_entity_poly.pdbx_seq_one_letter_code
_entity_poly.pdbx_strand_id
1 'polypeptide(L)'
;MTTLARKLRVVDYFTLGWGTMVGVGWLVVMDDWLLRGGPLGGVLGFAIGGALLLPIGYVYGQLVTAMPDAAGEVAYTAKVFPRSISFATGWMMVLAYLIVCPWEAVAVGKIASYIFPSLDSMELYRIAGRPVYLPHVIIGLGLTGLLTWLNFRGIRLSAIFQNWTTFGTLGLFVVFVAVGISKGSPRNFPPLFTHSGFVSVLLVIQIVPYFMTGFESVVKGAEESRPEFRSSGFFKAIWMAILVGVLFYTIVIAAVGYAAPWRELTGERFMTAVAFQRAVGSRWIVSVILAAALLSLFKVFNGNLVAASRMVFAMGRRGLVDARVGHVHPLNQTPSVAVICVGLGTAACMFLGDAILVPISDVGSLASAAGWLAACAAYYQMAPNPRQRLVAALGALVGLLMILMKVVPFVPGHFNAYEWLALGIWLALGALLARRTAT
;
A
#
# COMPACT_ATOMS: atom_id res chain seq x y z
N MET A 1 31.94 7.63 -5.09
CA MET A 1 30.49 7.83 -4.93
C MET A 1 30.05 7.17 -3.63
N THR A 2 29.37 7.89 -2.74
CA THR A 2 28.79 7.30 -1.52
C THR A 2 27.69 6.31 -1.92
N THR A 3 27.74 5.10 -1.35
CA THR A 3 26.75 4.04 -1.58
C THR A 3 25.72 4.01 -0.44
N LEU A 4 24.56 3.39 -0.69
CA LEU A 4 23.56 3.14 0.35
C LEU A 4 24.12 2.18 1.43
N ALA A 5 23.64 2.33 2.67
CA ALA A 5 24.08 1.51 3.81
C ALA A 5 23.55 0.07 3.68
N ARG A 6 24.42 -0.93 3.59
CA ARG A 6 24.10 -2.36 3.45
C ARG A 6 23.84 -3.02 4.81
N LYS A 7 22.58 -2.95 5.31
CA LYS A 7 22.21 -3.37 6.68
C LYS A 7 21.04 -4.36 6.75
N LEU A 8 20.26 -4.56 5.66
CA LEU A 8 19.02 -5.32 5.67
C LEU A 8 19.27 -6.84 5.65
N ARG A 9 18.47 -7.58 6.46
CA ARG A 9 18.43 -9.03 6.59
C ARG A 9 17.15 -9.59 5.96
N VAL A 10 17.01 -10.92 5.86
CA VAL A 10 15.80 -11.58 5.32
C VAL A 10 14.53 -11.16 6.08
N VAL A 11 14.60 -11.08 7.41
CA VAL A 11 13.46 -10.63 8.22
C VAL A 11 13.05 -9.20 7.92
N ASP A 12 14.03 -8.32 7.68
CA ASP A 12 13.77 -6.91 7.36
C ASP A 12 13.08 -6.78 5.99
N TYR A 13 13.38 -7.67 5.04
CA TYR A 13 12.68 -7.74 3.75
C TYR A 13 11.24 -8.25 3.86
N PHE A 14 10.99 -9.26 4.70
CA PHE A 14 9.63 -9.71 4.96
C PHE A 14 8.80 -8.60 5.60
N THR A 15 9.33 -7.98 6.65
CA THR A 15 8.61 -6.91 7.36
C THR A 15 8.46 -5.64 6.51
N LEU A 16 9.42 -5.35 5.61
CA LEU A 16 9.27 -4.29 4.62
C LEU A 16 8.14 -4.64 3.65
N GLY A 17 8.15 -5.81 3.01
CA GLY A 17 7.14 -6.24 2.06
C GLY A 17 5.74 -6.31 2.68
N TRP A 18 5.55 -7.14 3.69
CA TRP A 18 4.26 -7.31 4.36
C TRP A 18 3.81 -6.03 5.08
N GLY A 19 4.75 -5.37 5.74
CA GLY A 19 4.47 -4.16 6.49
C GLY A 19 4.08 -2.97 5.60
N THR A 20 4.56 -2.91 4.37
CA THR A 20 4.16 -1.90 3.38
C THR A 20 2.77 -2.19 2.81
N MET A 21 2.35 -3.46 2.76
CA MET A 21 1.03 -3.88 2.26
C MET A 21 -0.09 -3.63 3.26
N VAL A 22 0.08 -4.09 4.50
CA VAL A 22 -1.01 -4.15 5.46
C VAL A 22 -1.05 -2.87 6.29
N GLY A 23 -1.90 -1.93 5.89
CA GLY A 23 -2.17 -0.67 6.56
C GLY A 23 -3.36 -0.74 7.54
N VAL A 24 -3.99 0.39 7.76
CA VAL A 24 -5.13 0.53 8.67
C VAL A 24 -6.49 0.42 7.97
N GLY A 25 -6.51 0.09 6.67
CA GLY A 25 -7.74 -0.03 5.88
C GLY A 25 -8.78 -0.97 6.49
N TRP A 26 -8.35 -2.09 7.10
CA TRP A 26 -9.22 -3.04 7.79
C TRP A 26 -10.02 -2.44 8.98
N LEU A 27 -9.60 -1.28 9.49
CA LEU A 27 -10.36 -0.52 10.48
C LEU A 27 -11.14 0.63 9.84
N VAL A 28 -10.50 1.38 8.95
CA VAL A 28 -10.99 2.69 8.47
C VAL A 28 -12.01 2.57 7.35
N VAL A 29 -11.88 1.56 6.47
CA VAL A 29 -12.73 1.37 5.28
C VAL A 29 -13.35 -0.04 5.19
N MET A 30 -13.50 -0.73 6.32
CA MET A 30 -14.18 -2.03 6.37
C MET A 30 -15.64 -1.94 5.90
N ASP A 31 -16.30 -0.85 6.19
CA ASP A 31 -17.65 -0.54 5.72
C ASP A 31 -17.73 -0.50 4.19
N ASP A 32 -16.79 0.17 3.51
CA ASP A 32 -16.69 0.19 2.05
C ASP A 32 -16.45 -1.22 1.49
N TRP A 33 -15.57 -2.04 2.10
CA TRP A 33 -15.33 -3.41 1.62
C TRP A 33 -16.57 -4.29 1.73
N LEU A 34 -17.30 -4.19 2.85
CA LEU A 34 -18.52 -4.97 3.05
C LEU A 34 -19.69 -4.44 2.21
N LEU A 35 -19.75 -3.13 1.95
CA LEU A 35 -20.73 -2.55 1.02
C LEU A 35 -20.48 -2.98 -0.43
N ARG A 36 -19.22 -3.13 -0.84
CA ARG A 36 -18.85 -3.65 -2.17
C ARG A 36 -19.16 -5.13 -2.31
N GLY A 37 -18.76 -5.95 -1.34
CA GLY A 37 -18.72 -7.40 -1.50
C GLY A 37 -19.69 -8.18 -0.61
N GLY A 38 -20.09 -7.67 0.52
CA GLY A 38 -20.56 -8.49 1.63
C GLY A 38 -19.42 -9.32 2.25
N PRO A 39 -19.66 -10.05 3.36
CA PRO A 39 -18.59 -10.80 4.02
C PRO A 39 -17.95 -11.87 3.13
N LEU A 40 -18.75 -12.67 2.42
CA LEU A 40 -18.20 -13.72 1.57
C LEU A 40 -17.58 -13.16 0.29
N GLY A 41 -18.20 -12.14 -0.32
CA GLY A 41 -17.61 -11.45 -1.47
C GLY A 41 -16.31 -10.76 -1.13
N GLY A 42 -16.18 -10.18 0.08
CA GLY A 42 -14.95 -9.61 0.61
C GLY A 42 -13.85 -10.67 0.77
N VAL A 43 -14.14 -11.78 1.45
CA VAL A 43 -13.21 -12.90 1.62
C VAL A 43 -12.76 -13.47 0.29
N LEU A 44 -13.71 -13.79 -0.61
CA LEU A 44 -13.38 -14.35 -1.93
C LEU A 44 -12.64 -13.34 -2.82
N GLY A 45 -13.01 -12.05 -2.76
CA GLY A 45 -12.35 -10.99 -3.51
C GLY A 45 -10.87 -10.85 -3.16
N PHE A 46 -10.52 -10.81 -1.86
CA PHE A 46 -9.13 -10.78 -1.42
C PHE A 46 -8.40 -12.11 -1.65
N ALA A 47 -9.06 -13.26 -1.48
CA ALA A 47 -8.45 -14.55 -1.74
C ALA A 47 -8.11 -14.73 -3.24
N ILE A 48 -9.08 -14.49 -4.12
CA ILE A 48 -8.91 -14.60 -5.58
C ILE A 48 -7.95 -13.50 -6.08
N GLY A 49 -8.18 -12.25 -5.68
CA GLY A 49 -7.33 -11.13 -6.06
C GLY A 49 -5.88 -11.35 -5.63
N GLY A 50 -5.66 -11.85 -4.41
CA GLY A 50 -4.33 -12.21 -3.92
C GLY A 50 -3.71 -13.39 -4.68
N ALA A 51 -4.50 -14.41 -5.04
CA ALA A 51 -4.03 -15.51 -5.87
C ALA A 51 -3.60 -15.04 -7.28
N LEU A 52 -4.31 -14.06 -7.84
CA LEU A 52 -3.94 -13.42 -9.11
C LEU A 52 -2.59 -12.68 -9.03
N LEU A 53 -2.13 -12.30 -7.84
CA LEU A 53 -0.80 -11.67 -7.66
C LEU A 53 0.36 -12.67 -7.65
N LEU A 54 0.11 -13.98 -7.53
CA LEU A 54 1.19 -14.98 -7.46
C LEU A 54 2.09 -15.01 -8.70
N PRO A 55 1.58 -14.95 -9.94
CA PRO A 55 2.43 -14.81 -11.13
C PRO A 55 3.28 -13.54 -11.11
N ILE A 56 2.73 -12.42 -10.62
CA ILE A 56 3.43 -11.14 -10.49
C ILE A 56 4.54 -11.27 -9.45
N GLY A 57 4.23 -11.82 -8.26
CA GLY A 57 5.22 -12.07 -7.20
C GLY A 57 6.36 -12.99 -7.67
N TYR A 58 6.05 -14.00 -8.48
CA TYR A 58 7.08 -14.84 -9.12
C TYR A 58 8.00 -14.01 -10.00
N VAL A 59 7.45 -13.18 -10.87
CA VAL A 59 8.23 -12.31 -11.77
C VAL A 59 9.14 -11.38 -10.98
N TYR A 60 8.63 -10.71 -9.95
CA TYR A 60 9.43 -9.83 -9.09
C TYR A 60 10.56 -10.58 -8.37
N GLY A 61 10.27 -11.79 -7.88
CA GLY A 61 11.29 -12.65 -7.28
C GLY A 61 12.42 -13.03 -8.24
N GLN A 62 12.11 -13.33 -9.51
CA GLN A 62 13.11 -13.60 -10.54
C GLN A 62 13.90 -12.35 -10.91
N LEU A 63 13.20 -11.23 -11.11
CA LEU A 63 13.81 -9.95 -11.50
C LEU A 63 14.78 -9.44 -10.44
N VAL A 64 14.40 -9.42 -9.16
CA VAL A 64 15.28 -8.93 -8.08
C VAL A 64 16.46 -9.87 -7.83
N THR A 65 16.28 -11.17 -8.08
CA THR A 65 17.39 -12.14 -7.99
C THR A 65 18.42 -11.92 -9.09
N ALA A 66 17.96 -11.62 -10.31
CA ALA A 66 18.83 -11.37 -11.46
C ALA A 66 19.42 -9.95 -11.46
N MET A 67 18.67 -8.96 -10.97
CA MET A 67 19.03 -7.54 -10.97
C MET A 67 18.62 -6.90 -9.63
N PRO A 68 19.42 -7.00 -8.56
CA PRO A 68 19.15 -6.41 -7.26
C PRO A 68 19.43 -4.89 -7.27
N ASP A 69 18.62 -4.15 -8.00
CA ASP A 69 18.71 -2.69 -8.20
C ASP A 69 17.51 -2.01 -7.53
N ALA A 70 17.75 -1.00 -6.71
CA ALA A 70 16.71 -0.26 -6.00
C ALA A 70 15.75 0.49 -6.94
N ALA A 71 16.14 0.71 -8.20
CA ALA A 71 15.25 1.24 -9.23
C ALA A 71 14.11 0.28 -9.61
N GLY A 72 14.24 -1.03 -9.28
CA GLY A 72 13.19 -2.02 -9.52
C GLY A 72 12.62 -1.96 -10.93
N GLU A 73 11.33 -1.68 -11.07
CA GLU A 73 10.59 -1.64 -12.34
C GLU A 73 11.25 -0.73 -13.37
N VAL A 74 11.82 0.41 -12.93
CA VAL A 74 12.56 1.33 -13.80
C VAL A 74 13.81 0.66 -14.37
N ALA A 75 14.54 -0.10 -13.56
CA ALA A 75 15.70 -0.85 -14.02
C ALA A 75 15.32 -1.96 -15.02
N TYR A 76 14.23 -2.65 -14.72
CA TYR A 76 13.74 -3.76 -15.53
C TYR A 76 13.24 -3.29 -16.89
N THR A 77 12.41 -2.24 -16.89
CA THR A 77 11.87 -1.68 -18.14
C THR A 77 12.93 -0.98 -18.97
N ALA A 78 13.92 -0.32 -18.36
CA ALA A 78 15.02 0.32 -19.09
C ALA A 78 15.90 -0.66 -19.89
N LYS A 79 15.85 -1.95 -19.54
CA LYS A 79 16.62 -2.99 -20.26
C LYS A 79 16.01 -3.36 -21.60
N VAL A 80 14.69 -3.23 -21.76
CA VAL A 80 13.95 -3.78 -22.91
C VAL A 80 13.01 -2.77 -23.57
N PHE A 81 12.73 -1.65 -22.93
CA PHE A 81 11.81 -0.63 -23.43
C PHE A 81 12.48 0.74 -23.54
N PRO A 82 11.93 1.66 -24.33
CA PRO A 82 12.40 3.03 -24.43
C PRO A 82 12.34 3.77 -23.08
N ARG A 83 13.16 4.83 -22.95
CA ARG A 83 13.26 5.69 -21.77
C ARG A 83 11.90 6.23 -21.30
N SER A 84 10.99 6.55 -22.22
CA SER A 84 9.64 7.04 -21.92
C SER A 84 8.79 6.02 -21.14
N ILE A 85 8.87 4.73 -21.49
CA ILE A 85 8.17 3.65 -20.77
C ILE A 85 8.78 3.47 -19.38
N SER A 86 10.10 3.50 -19.26
CA SER A 86 10.78 3.41 -17.96
C SER A 86 10.43 4.58 -17.05
N PHE A 87 10.35 5.80 -17.60
CA PHE A 87 9.89 6.97 -16.87
C PHE A 87 8.42 6.81 -16.42
N ALA A 88 7.51 6.46 -17.33
CA ALA A 88 6.09 6.27 -17.02
C ALA A 88 5.87 5.21 -15.95
N THR A 89 6.60 4.08 -16.05
CA THR A 89 6.56 3.01 -15.04
C THR A 89 7.02 3.51 -13.67
N GLY A 90 8.17 4.19 -13.60
CA GLY A 90 8.68 4.75 -12.36
C GLY A 90 7.74 5.80 -11.77
N TRP A 91 7.17 6.66 -12.61
CA TRP A 91 6.24 7.71 -12.21
C TRP A 91 4.92 7.15 -11.64
N MET A 92 4.38 6.08 -12.24
CA MET A 92 3.21 5.38 -11.71
C MET A 92 3.53 4.66 -10.39
N MET A 93 4.71 4.04 -10.26
CA MET A 93 5.12 3.40 -9.00
C MET A 93 5.41 4.42 -7.89
N VAL A 94 5.91 5.61 -8.21
CA VAL A 94 5.99 6.72 -7.23
C VAL A 94 4.60 7.07 -6.73
N LEU A 95 3.59 7.16 -7.62
CA LEU A 95 2.20 7.39 -7.21
C LEU A 95 1.69 6.27 -6.29
N ALA A 96 1.89 5.00 -6.69
CA ALA A 96 1.42 3.85 -5.94
C ALA A 96 1.88 3.85 -4.47
N TYR A 97 3.13 4.22 -4.22
CA TYR A 97 3.68 4.30 -2.87
C TYR A 97 3.37 5.64 -2.17
N LEU A 98 3.54 6.75 -2.90
CA LEU A 98 3.35 8.09 -2.32
C LEU A 98 1.93 8.30 -1.82
N ILE A 99 0.93 7.82 -2.57
CA ILE A 99 -0.49 8.05 -2.29
C ILE A 99 -0.94 7.37 -0.97
N VAL A 100 -0.25 6.32 -0.53
CA VAL A 100 -0.51 5.66 0.76
C VAL A 100 -0.09 6.53 1.94
N CYS A 101 0.99 7.30 1.80
CA CYS A 101 1.51 8.11 2.90
C CYS A 101 0.51 9.16 3.44
N PRO A 102 -0.10 10.04 2.61
CA PRO A 102 -1.12 10.98 3.09
C PRO A 102 -2.40 10.27 3.55
N TRP A 103 -2.75 9.10 2.96
CA TRP A 103 -3.87 8.30 3.42
C TRP A 103 -3.72 7.93 4.90
N GLU A 104 -2.56 7.39 5.27
CA GLU A 104 -2.25 7.01 6.65
C GLU A 104 -2.09 8.23 7.57
N ALA A 105 -1.52 9.32 7.05
CA ALA A 105 -1.38 10.57 7.79
C ALA A 105 -2.74 11.24 8.12
N VAL A 106 -3.75 11.07 7.27
CA VAL A 106 -5.14 11.49 7.57
C VAL A 106 -5.80 10.51 8.54
N ALA A 107 -5.61 9.21 8.34
CA ALA A 107 -6.22 8.16 9.15
C ALA A 107 -5.80 8.25 10.63
N VAL A 108 -4.55 8.65 10.95
CA VAL A 108 -4.11 8.81 12.34
C VAL A 108 -4.92 9.88 13.08
N GLY A 109 -5.27 10.98 12.41
CA GLY A 109 -6.13 12.03 12.98
C GLY A 109 -7.52 11.50 13.31
N LYS A 110 -8.10 10.69 12.42
CA LYS A 110 -9.41 10.03 12.64
C LYS A 110 -9.37 9.04 13.80
N ILE A 111 -8.32 8.25 13.94
CA ILE A 111 -8.15 7.32 15.07
C ILE A 111 -7.99 8.09 16.38
N ALA A 112 -7.16 9.15 16.37
CA ALA A 112 -6.95 9.98 17.53
C ALA A 112 -8.24 10.65 18.01
N SER A 113 -9.09 11.18 17.10
CA SER A 113 -10.35 11.82 17.47
C SER A 113 -11.44 10.80 17.87
N TYR A 114 -11.35 9.55 17.47
CA TYR A 114 -12.20 8.49 18.01
C TYR A 114 -11.89 8.22 19.51
N ILE A 115 -10.61 8.31 19.89
CA ILE A 115 -10.18 8.17 21.29
C ILE A 115 -10.46 9.43 22.08
N PHE A 116 -10.21 10.59 21.46
CA PHE A 116 -10.36 11.91 22.06
C PHE A 116 -11.29 12.78 21.19
N PRO A 117 -12.63 12.73 21.40
CA PRO A 117 -13.59 13.46 20.56
C PRO A 117 -13.39 14.98 20.51
N SER A 118 -12.70 15.56 21.51
CA SER A 118 -12.33 16.98 21.53
C SER A 118 -11.41 17.40 20.37
N LEU A 119 -10.76 16.44 19.68
CA LEU A 119 -9.94 16.71 18.50
C LEU A 119 -10.79 17.00 17.25
N ASP A 120 -12.08 16.67 17.23
CA ASP A 120 -13.04 17.09 16.20
C ASP A 120 -13.48 18.55 16.45
N SER A 121 -12.50 19.46 16.52
CA SER A 121 -12.68 20.89 16.80
C SER A 121 -11.82 21.74 15.86
N MET A 122 -12.06 23.04 15.81
CA MET A 122 -11.33 23.99 14.96
C MET A 122 -11.39 23.57 13.48
N GLU A 123 -12.63 23.44 12.94
CA GLU A 123 -12.85 23.18 11.53
C GLU A 123 -12.19 24.29 10.68
N LEU A 124 -11.30 23.91 9.77
CA LEU A 124 -10.61 24.83 8.86
C LEU A 124 -11.47 25.09 7.60
N TYR A 125 -11.95 24.02 6.99
CA TYR A 125 -12.76 24.04 5.76
C TYR A 125 -13.41 22.67 5.53
N ARG A 126 -14.19 22.54 4.46
CA ARG A 126 -14.79 21.27 4.00
C ARG A 126 -14.37 20.91 2.60
N ILE A 127 -14.10 19.62 2.38
CA ILE A 127 -13.86 19.05 1.05
C ILE A 127 -14.89 17.92 0.83
N ALA A 128 -15.63 17.98 -0.28
CA ALA A 128 -16.70 17.03 -0.59
C ALA A 128 -17.68 16.83 0.59
N GLY A 129 -18.00 17.92 1.31
CA GLY A 129 -18.90 17.90 2.47
C GLY A 129 -18.29 17.39 3.79
N ARG A 130 -17.04 16.88 3.77
CA ARG A 130 -16.35 16.38 4.96
C ARG A 130 -15.48 17.47 5.60
N PRO A 131 -15.56 17.67 6.92
CA PRO A 131 -14.78 18.69 7.62
C PRO A 131 -13.31 18.30 7.72
N VAL A 132 -12.42 19.29 7.61
CA VAL A 132 -10.98 19.16 7.90
C VAL A 132 -10.70 19.92 9.19
N TYR A 133 -10.26 19.22 10.22
CA TYR A 133 -9.97 19.77 11.53
C TYR A 133 -8.49 20.06 11.72
N LEU A 134 -8.15 21.21 12.31
CA LEU A 134 -6.77 21.60 12.61
C LEU A 134 -6.01 20.57 13.45
N PRO A 135 -6.56 19.98 14.54
CA PRO A 135 -5.85 18.96 15.30
C PRO A 135 -5.49 17.73 14.49
N HIS A 136 -6.34 17.28 13.54
CA HIS A 136 -6.04 16.15 12.66
C HIS A 136 -4.86 16.45 11.75
N VAL A 137 -4.82 17.66 11.17
CA VAL A 137 -3.72 18.12 10.32
C VAL A 137 -2.41 18.17 11.11
N ILE A 138 -2.43 18.72 12.33
CA ILE A 138 -1.24 18.79 13.20
C ILE A 138 -0.70 17.39 13.53
N ILE A 139 -1.57 16.45 13.93
CA ILE A 139 -1.17 15.07 14.26
C ILE A 139 -0.55 14.39 13.04
N GLY A 140 -1.18 14.48 11.89
CA GLY A 140 -0.68 13.85 10.68
C GLY A 140 0.60 14.50 10.15
N LEU A 141 0.76 15.83 10.22
CA LEU A 141 2.02 16.53 9.90
C LEU A 141 3.12 16.11 10.87
N GLY A 142 2.81 15.99 12.16
CA GLY A 142 3.75 15.50 13.17
C GLY A 142 4.25 14.09 12.87
N LEU A 143 3.34 13.17 12.51
CA LEU A 143 3.71 11.82 12.10
C LEU A 143 4.52 11.81 10.81
N THR A 144 4.12 12.60 9.81
CA THR A 144 4.86 12.76 8.55
C THR A 144 6.28 13.25 8.80
N GLY A 145 6.44 14.27 9.64
CA GLY A 145 7.74 14.82 10.03
C GLY A 145 8.61 13.78 10.76
N LEU A 146 8.02 13.03 11.71
CA LEU A 146 8.70 11.98 12.46
C LEU A 146 9.23 10.87 11.54
N LEU A 147 8.37 10.33 10.65
CA LEU A 147 8.76 9.26 9.74
C LEU A 147 9.75 9.73 8.67
N THR A 148 9.59 10.96 8.17
CA THR A 148 10.57 11.59 7.27
C THR A 148 11.93 11.70 7.95
N TRP A 149 11.99 12.20 9.18
CA TRP A 149 13.22 12.29 9.97
C TRP A 149 13.84 10.91 10.24
N LEU A 150 13.05 9.91 10.60
CA LEU A 150 13.51 8.53 10.85
C LEU A 150 14.18 7.94 9.60
N ASN A 151 13.60 8.15 8.43
CA ASN A 151 14.16 7.66 7.16
C ASN A 151 15.35 8.50 6.67
N PHE A 152 15.39 9.79 7.01
CA PHE A 152 16.56 10.64 6.78
C PHE A 152 17.78 10.18 7.59
N ARG A 153 17.58 9.76 8.86
CA ARG A 153 18.65 9.33 9.78
C ARG A 153 19.28 7.99 9.40
N GLY A 154 18.56 7.06 8.78
CA GLY A 154 19.17 5.84 8.27
C GLY A 154 18.23 4.64 8.16
N ILE A 155 18.52 3.78 7.20
CA ILE A 155 17.71 2.57 6.91
C ILE A 155 17.67 1.57 8.08
N ARG A 156 18.73 1.47 8.88
CA ARG A 156 18.75 0.55 10.03
C ARG A 156 17.71 0.92 11.08
N LEU A 157 17.57 2.21 11.38
CA LEU A 157 16.58 2.69 12.35
C LEU A 157 15.17 2.46 11.82
N SER A 158 14.94 2.77 10.55
CA SER A 158 13.68 2.50 9.86
C SER A 158 13.32 1.01 9.86
N ALA A 159 14.28 0.10 9.59
CA ALA A 159 14.04 -1.34 9.58
C ALA A 159 13.74 -1.89 10.99
N ILE A 160 14.40 -1.42 12.03
CA ILE A 160 14.08 -1.79 13.42
C ILE A 160 12.65 -1.38 13.77
N PHE A 161 12.28 -0.15 13.45
CA PHE A 161 10.92 0.35 13.65
C PHE A 161 9.89 -0.49 12.88
N GLN A 162 10.19 -0.81 11.61
CA GLN A 162 9.34 -1.66 10.76
C GLN A 162 9.13 -3.06 11.35
N ASN A 163 10.20 -3.68 11.88
CA ASN A 163 10.11 -5.00 12.50
C ASN A 163 9.20 -4.98 13.74
N TRP A 164 9.43 -4.04 14.67
CA TRP A 164 8.65 -3.94 15.90
C TRP A 164 7.16 -3.70 15.62
N THR A 165 6.85 -2.77 14.74
CA THR A 165 5.46 -2.46 14.38
C THR A 165 4.80 -3.61 13.63
N THR A 166 5.51 -4.32 12.76
CA THR A 166 4.99 -5.48 12.01
C THR A 166 4.67 -6.64 12.96
N PHE A 167 5.62 -7.07 13.79
CA PHE A 167 5.38 -8.19 14.71
C PHE A 167 4.39 -7.83 15.81
N GLY A 168 4.37 -6.59 16.28
CA GLY A 168 3.34 -6.08 17.18
C GLY A 168 1.94 -6.17 16.57
N THR A 169 1.77 -5.74 15.32
CA THR A 169 0.49 -5.88 14.59
C THR A 169 0.07 -7.35 14.46
N LEU A 170 0.99 -8.24 14.07
CA LEU A 170 0.69 -9.67 13.94
C LEU A 170 0.30 -10.30 15.29
N GLY A 171 0.98 -9.92 16.37
CA GLY A 171 0.62 -10.40 17.73
C GLY A 171 -0.79 -9.96 18.15
N LEU A 172 -1.12 -8.67 17.96
CA LEU A 172 -2.47 -8.15 18.26
C LEU A 172 -3.53 -8.72 17.31
N PHE A 173 -3.19 -9.04 16.08
CA PHE A 173 -4.09 -9.71 15.14
C PHE A 173 -4.49 -11.11 15.60
N VAL A 174 -3.57 -11.88 16.20
CA VAL A 174 -3.91 -13.18 16.78
C VAL A 174 -4.96 -13.04 17.89
N VAL A 175 -4.81 -12.04 18.77
CA VAL A 175 -5.82 -11.73 19.81
C VAL A 175 -7.16 -11.36 19.19
N PHE A 176 -7.15 -10.49 18.17
CA PHE A 176 -8.34 -10.07 17.43
C PHE A 176 -9.09 -11.28 16.84
N VAL A 177 -8.39 -12.18 16.15
CA VAL A 177 -9.00 -13.37 15.53
C VAL A 177 -9.56 -14.32 16.60
N ALA A 178 -8.80 -14.59 17.68
CA ALA A 178 -9.25 -15.45 18.77
C ALA A 178 -10.55 -14.93 19.42
N VAL A 179 -10.64 -13.62 19.66
CA VAL A 179 -11.85 -12.99 20.19
C VAL A 179 -13.01 -13.07 19.19
N GLY A 180 -12.77 -12.79 17.91
CA GLY A 180 -13.79 -12.87 16.85
C GLY A 180 -14.40 -14.27 16.77
N ILE A 181 -13.58 -15.31 16.79
CA ILE A 181 -14.05 -16.71 16.75
C ILE A 181 -14.82 -17.07 18.02
N SER A 182 -14.36 -16.65 19.20
CA SER A 182 -14.96 -17.05 20.48
C SER A 182 -16.28 -16.35 20.79
N LYS A 183 -16.52 -15.15 20.25
CA LYS A 183 -17.67 -14.29 20.57
C LYS A 183 -18.64 -14.06 19.41
N GLY A 184 -18.24 -14.38 18.18
CA GLY A 184 -19.06 -14.23 17.00
C GLY A 184 -20.04 -15.37 16.77
N SER A 185 -20.80 -15.25 15.67
CA SER A 185 -21.78 -16.26 15.27
C SER A 185 -21.91 -16.32 13.74
N PRO A 186 -22.09 -17.52 13.13
CA PRO A 186 -22.34 -17.65 11.69
C PRO A 186 -23.65 -16.95 11.28
N ARG A 187 -24.58 -16.71 12.19
CA ARG A 187 -25.83 -16.00 11.93
C ARG A 187 -25.63 -14.52 11.56
N ASN A 188 -24.47 -13.96 11.85
CA ASN A 188 -24.11 -12.57 11.56
C ASN A 188 -23.66 -12.37 10.08
N PHE A 189 -23.26 -13.44 9.37
CA PHE A 189 -22.78 -13.34 8.00
C PHE A 189 -23.84 -12.92 6.97
N PRO A 190 -25.08 -13.40 7.02
CA PRO A 190 -26.06 -13.01 6.00
C PRO A 190 -26.38 -11.52 6.02
N PRO A 191 -26.58 -10.93 4.82
CA PRO A 191 -26.42 -11.55 3.51
C PRO A 191 -24.95 -11.71 3.13
N LEU A 192 -24.61 -12.83 2.50
CA LEU A 192 -23.22 -13.18 2.16
C LEU A 192 -22.61 -12.25 1.11
N PHE A 193 -23.46 -11.72 0.21
CA PHE A 193 -23.08 -10.81 -0.87
C PHE A 193 -23.97 -9.58 -0.87
N THR A 194 -23.41 -8.44 -1.28
CA THR A 194 -24.17 -7.18 -1.42
C THR A 194 -24.92 -7.10 -2.75
N HIS A 195 -24.29 -7.60 -3.80
CA HIS A 195 -24.82 -7.71 -5.17
C HIS A 195 -24.91 -9.20 -5.55
N SER A 196 -24.98 -9.50 -6.87
CA SER A 196 -24.73 -10.88 -7.31
C SER A 196 -23.35 -11.35 -6.89
N GLY A 197 -23.16 -12.65 -6.64
CA GLY A 197 -21.87 -13.17 -6.16
C GLY A 197 -20.69 -12.73 -7.03
N PHE A 198 -20.85 -12.77 -8.37
CA PHE A 198 -19.82 -12.33 -9.32
C PHE A 198 -19.48 -10.82 -9.17
N VAL A 199 -20.50 -9.95 -9.17
CA VAL A 199 -20.29 -8.51 -9.06
C VAL A 199 -19.68 -8.14 -7.71
N SER A 200 -20.15 -8.76 -6.62
CA SER A 200 -19.60 -8.55 -5.28
C SER A 200 -18.10 -8.88 -5.20
N VAL A 201 -17.71 -10.02 -5.73
CA VAL A 201 -16.30 -10.44 -5.78
C VAL A 201 -15.48 -9.51 -6.68
N LEU A 202 -16.02 -9.15 -7.86
CA LEU A 202 -15.35 -8.25 -8.82
C LEU A 202 -15.06 -6.88 -8.21
N LEU A 203 -16.03 -6.28 -7.51
CA LEU A 203 -15.87 -4.96 -6.85
C LEU A 203 -14.77 -4.98 -5.78
N VAL A 204 -14.61 -6.10 -5.08
CA VAL A 204 -13.53 -6.24 -4.09
C VAL A 204 -12.18 -6.52 -4.76
N ILE A 205 -12.11 -7.35 -5.81
CA ILE A 205 -10.86 -7.58 -6.57
C ILE A 205 -10.26 -6.25 -7.06
N GLN A 206 -11.08 -5.27 -7.43
CA GLN A 206 -10.63 -3.99 -7.94
C GLN A 206 -9.84 -3.13 -6.94
N ILE A 207 -10.02 -3.35 -5.64
CA ILE A 207 -9.29 -2.63 -4.60
C ILE A 207 -8.08 -3.43 -4.08
N VAL A 208 -8.00 -4.72 -4.38
CA VAL A 208 -6.89 -5.58 -3.96
C VAL A 208 -5.52 -5.01 -4.35
N PRO A 209 -5.30 -4.44 -5.56
CA PRO A 209 -3.99 -3.88 -5.89
C PRO A 209 -3.51 -2.82 -4.90
N TYR A 210 -4.38 -1.91 -4.45
CA TYR A 210 -4.01 -0.89 -3.46
C TYR A 210 -3.60 -1.50 -2.11
N PHE A 211 -4.42 -2.42 -1.59
CA PHE A 211 -4.18 -3.02 -0.27
C PHE A 211 -3.08 -4.10 -0.28
N MET A 212 -2.75 -4.64 -1.44
CA MET A 212 -1.67 -5.62 -1.61
C MET A 212 -0.41 -5.05 -2.24
N THR A 213 -0.37 -3.76 -2.60
CA THR A 213 0.86 -3.04 -2.96
C THR A 213 1.81 -3.02 -1.78
N GLY A 214 3.06 -3.38 -2.01
CA GLY A 214 4.08 -3.40 -0.98
C GLY A 214 4.98 -4.64 -1.00
N PHE A 215 4.54 -5.80 -1.49
CA PHE A 215 5.43 -6.97 -1.62
C PHE A 215 6.63 -6.65 -2.52
N GLU A 216 6.47 -5.80 -3.51
CA GLU A 216 7.51 -5.33 -4.42
C GLU A 216 8.44 -4.27 -3.77
N SER A 217 8.09 -3.73 -2.61
CA SER A 217 8.99 -2.85 -1.84
C SER A 217 10.28 -3.55 -1.41
N VAL A 218 10.26 -4.87 -1.32
CA VAL A 218 11.44 -5.73 -1.15
C VAL A 218 12.53 -5.36 -2.16
N VAL A 219 12.15 -5.11 -3.40
CA VAL A 219 13.09 -4.74 -4.48
C VAL A 219 13.73 -3.37 -4.21
N LYS A 220 12.98 -2.42 -3.65
CA LYS A 220 13.46 -1.05 -3.39
C LYS A 220 14.58 -1.00 -2.35
N GLY A 221 14.64 -2.00 -1.47
CA GLY A 221 15.72 -2.17 -0.52
C GLY A 221 16.87 -3.08 -1.01
N ALA A 222 16.84 -3.59 -2.25
CA ALA A 222 17.77 -4.64 -2.69
C ALA A 222 19.25 -4.24 -2.59
N GLU A 223 19.59 -2.98 -2.88
CA GLU A 223 20.96 -2.45 -2.75
C GLU A 223 21.43 -2.34 -1.29
N GLU A 224 20.49 -2.31 -0.34
CA GLU A 224 20.75 -2.15 1.10
C GLU A 224 20.91 -3.51 1.82
N SER A 225 20.96 -4.63 1.07
CA SER A 225 21.18 -5.97 1.60
C SER A 225 22.59 -6.13 2.18
N ARG A 226 22.70 -6.90 3.28
CA ARG A 226 24.01 -7.27 3.84
C ARG A 226 24.84 -8.04 2.83
N PRO A 227 26.19 -7.98 2.92
CA PRO A 227 27.07 -8.73 2.01
C PRO A 227 26.81 -10.23 1.96
N GLU A 228 26.41 -10.84 3.09
CA GLU A 228 26.15 -12.28 3.21
C GLU A 228 24.73 -12.68 2.76
N PHE A 229 23.94 -11.72 2.30
CA PHE A 229 22.55 -11.97 1.92
C PHE A 229 22.46 -12.79 0.62
N ARG A 230 21.78 -13.93 0.70
CA ARG A 230 21.52 -14.77 -0.47
C ARG A 230 20.32 -14.24 -1.25
N SER A 231 20.44 -14.07 -2.55
CA SER A 231 19.39 -13.53 -3.44
C SER A 231 18.07 -14.32 -3.39
N SER A 232 18.11 -15.63 -3.09
CA SER A 232 16.91 -16.44 -2.84
C SER A 232 16.06 -15.94 -1.65
N GLY A 233 16.63 -15.13 -0.75
CA GLY A 233 15.92 -14.51 0.35
C GLY A 233 14.91 -13.46 -0.12
N PHE A 234 15.16 -12.76 -1.21
CA PHE A 234 14.19 -11.83 -1.80
C PHE A 234 12.93 -12.55 -2.26
N PHE A 235 13.11 -13.66 -2.99
CA PHE A 235 11.99 -14.47 -3.47
C PHE A 235 11.10 -14.94 -2.31
N LYS A 236 11.74 -15.50 -1.25
CA LYS A 236 11.03 -15.94 -0.05
C LYS A 236 10.26 -14.80 0.63
N ALA A 237 10.89 -13.62 0.77
CA ALA A 237 10.25 -12.47 1.40
C ALA A 237 9.02 -11.99 0.62
N ILE A 238 9.10 -11.90 -0.71
CA ILE A 238 7.99 -11.52 -1.58
C ILE A 238 6.82 -12.50 -1.45
N TRP A 239 7.09 -13.82 -1.55
CA TRP A 239 6.05 -14.84 -1.45
C TRP A 239 5.39 -14.88 -0.07
N MET A 240 6.20 -14.81 0.99
CA MET A 240 5.67 -14.73 2.35
C MET A 240 4.82 -13.48 2.57
N ALA A 241 5.24 -12.33 2.04
CA ALA A 241 4.46 -11.09 2.13
C ALA A 241 3.10 -11.25 1.47
N ILE A 242 3.02 -11.76 0.24
CA ILE A 242 1.75 -11.98 -0.46
C ILE A 242 0.86 -12.96 0.31
N LEU A 243 1.37 -14.15 0.66
CA LEU A 243 0.56 -15.19 1.32
C LEU A 243 0.04 -14.73 2.68
N VAL A 244 0.90 -14.15 3.52
CA VAL A 244 0.49 -13.64 4.84
C VAL A 244 -0.46 -12.44 4.69
N GLY A 245 -0.29 -11.60 3.65
CA GLY A 245 -1.19 -10.50 3.33
C GLY A 245 -2.59 -10.99 2.94
N VAL A 246 -2.69 -11.99 2.06
CA VAL A 246 -3.97 -12.62 1.68
C VAL A 246 -4.67 -13.22 2.90
N LEU A 247 -3.93 -13.98 3.71
CA LEU A 247 -4.47 -14.56 4.95
C LEU A 247 -4.97 -13.48 5.91
N PHE A 248 -4.21 -12.40 6.08
CA PHE A 248 -4.61 -11.31 6.95
C PHE A 248 -5.94 -10.69 6.51
N TYR A 249 -6.05 -10.27 5.24
CA TYR A 249 -7.26 -9.61 4.74
C TYR A 249 -8.48 -10.53 4.71
N THR A 250 -8.33 -11.77 4.30
CA THR A 250 -9.43 -12.74 4.30
C THR A 250 -9.94 -13.03 5.71
N ILE A 251 -9.03 -13.24 6.66
CA ILE A 251 -9.39 -13.56 8.04
C ILE A 251 -10.00 -12.33 8.74
N VAL A 252 -9.48 -11.11 8.54
CA VAL A 252 -10.03 -9.93 9.19
C VAL A 252 -11.45 -9.62 8.72
N ILE A 253 -11.73 -9.75 7.41
CA ILE A 253 -13.08 -9.55 6.87
C ILE A 253 -14.03 -10.63 7.43
N ALA A 254 -13.61 -11.88 7.43
CA ALA A 254 -14.38 -12.97 8.02
C ALA A 254 -14.67 -12.73 9.49
N ALA A 255 -13.66 -12.33 10.27
CA ALA A 255 -13.82 -12.08 11.71
C ALA A 255 -14.78 -10.93 12.00
N VAL A 256 -14.77 -9.84 11.21
CA VAL A 256 -15.71 -8.73 11.36
C VAL A 256 -17.14 -9.16 11.00
N GLY A 257 -17.32 -9.84 9.87
CA GLY A 257 -18.65 -10.36 9.47
C GLY A 257 -19.18 -11.43 10.43
N TYR A 258 -18.30 -12.12 11.16
CA TYR A 258 -18.68 -13.11 12.17
C TYR A 258 -19.02 -12.46 13.51
N ALA A 259 -18.36 -11.36 13.88
CA ALA A 259 -18.49 -10.70 15.18
C ALA A 259 -19.87 -10.09 15.39
N ALA A 260 -20.46 -9.42 14.39
CA ALA A 260 -21.77 -8.78 14.50
C ALA A 260 -22.49 -8.68 13.13
N PRO A 261 -23.84 -8.49 13.11
CA PRO A 261 -24.60 -8.30 11.89
C PRO A 261 -24.11 -7.07 11.12
N TRP A 262 -23.35 -7.28 10.08
CA TRP A 262 -22.56 -6.24 9.40
C TRP A 262 -23.43 -5.12 8.79
N ARG A 263 -24.64 -5.42 8.29
CA ARG A 263 -25.53 -4.42 7.71
C ARG A 263 -26.00 -3.37 8.70
N GLU A 264 -26.15 -3.72 9.98
CA GLU A 264 -26.54 -2.79 11.02
C GLU A 264 -25.41 -1.83 11.40
N LEU A 265 -24.19 -2.14 10.97
CA LEU A 265 -22.99 -1.37 11.28
C LEU A 265 -22.49 -0.53 10.11
N THR A 266 -23.13 -0.62 8.94
CA THR A 266 -22.78 0.21 7.78
C THR A 266 -23.02 1.69 8.11
N GLY A 267 -21.97 2.51 7.90
CA GLY A 267 -22.00 3.94 8.26
C GLY A 267 -21.48 4.27 9.66
N GLU A 268 -21.23 3.25 10.51
CA GLU A 268 -20.56 3.46 11.79
C GLU A 268 -19.09 3.82 11.58
N ARG A 269 -18.63 4.81 12.36
CA ARG A 269 -17.21 5.15 12.38
C ARG A 269 -16.42 3.99 12.98
N PHE A 270 -15.47 3.45 12.21
CA PHE A 270 -14.68 2.26 12.58
C PHE A 270 -15.55 1.03 12.88
N MET A 271 -16.32 0.63 11.88
CA MET A 271 -17.21 -0.54 11.90
C MET A 271 -16.56 -1.78 12.56
N THR A 272 -15.29 -2.06 12.27
CA THR A 272 -14.54 -3.17 12.90
C THR A 272 -14.52 -3.05 14.43
N ALA A 273 -14.23 -1.88 14.97
CA ALA A 273 -14.19 -1.68 16.42
C ALA A 273 -15.57 -1.82 17.06
N VAL A 274 -16.61 -1.27 16.41
CA VAL A 274 -18.00 -1.35 16.89
C VAL A 274 -18.50 -2.80 16.85
N ALA A 275 -18.23 -3.55 15.79
CA ALA A 275 -18.59 -4.97 15.66
C ALA A 275 -18.04 -5.80 16.85
N PHE A 276 -16.74 -5.64 17.14
CA PHE A 276 -16.11 -6.34 18.25
C PHE A 276 -16.56 -5.86 19.61
N GLN A 277 -16.82 -4.57 19.79
CA GLN A 277 -17.40 -4.04 21.03
C GLN A 277 -18.75 -4.67 21.31
N ARG A 278 -19.64 -4.79 20.30
CA ARG A 278 -20.94 -5.47 20.46
C ARG A 278 -20.78 -6.96 20.79
N ALA A 279 -19.88 -7.65 20.10
CA ALA A 279 -19.64 -9.08 20.32
C ALA A 279 -19.09 -9.40 21.71
N VAL A 280 -18.20 -8.57 22.24
CA VAL A 280 -17.51 -8.78 23.52
C VAL A 280 -18.28 -8.18 24.70
N GLY A 281 -19.10 -7.15 24.47
CA GLY A 281 -19.79 -6.39 25.52
C GLY A 281 -18.86 -5.53 26.39
N SER A 282 -17.60 -5.28 25.92
CA SER A 282 -16.59 -4.54 26.68
C SER A 282 -15.72 -3.66 25.80
N ARG A 283 -15.25 -2.53 26.32
CA ARG A 283 -14.42 -1.57 25.60
C ARG A 283 -12.94 -1.97 25.48
N TRP A 284 -12.44 -2.92 26.25
CA TRP A 284 -11.02 -3.31 26.19
C TRP A 284 -10.60 -3.78 24.79
N ILE A 285 -11.51 -4.50 24.11
CA ILE A 285 -11.24 -4.98 22.74
C ILE A 285 -11.06 -3.83 21.74
N VAL A 286 -11.80 -2.72 21.92
CA VAL A 286 -11.63 -1.52 21.12
C VAL A 286 -10.20 -0.97 21.28
N SER A 287 -9.69 -0.92 22.51
CA SER A 287 -8.32 -0.46 22.77
C SER A 287 -7.27 -1.36 22.09
N VAL A 288 -7.47 -2.69 22.10
CA VAL A 288 -6.60 -3.64 21.38
C VAL A 288 -6.64 -3.39 19.88
N ILE A 289 -7.84 -3.21 19.31
CA ILE A 289 -8.03 -2.94 17.87
C ILE A 289 -7.36 -1.62 17.48
N LEU A 290 -7.54 -0.56 18.26
CA LEU A 290 -6.94 0.75 17.98
C LEU A 290 -5.41 0.71 18.11
N ALA A 291 -4.87 -0.03 19.08
CA ALA A 291 -3.43 -0.23 19.21
C ALA A 291 -2.86 -0.98 18.00
N ALA A 292 -3.53 -2.06 17.57
CA ALA A 292 -3.15 -2.81 16.36
C ALA A 292 -3.22 -1.92 15.11
N ALA A 293 -4.26 -1.11 14.99
CA ALA A 293 -4.43 -0.18 13.89
C ALA A 293 -3.34 0.90 13.85
N LEU A 294 -2.97 1.49 14.99
CA LEU A 294 -1.88 2.47 15.06
C LEU A 294 -0.53 1.85 14.66
N LEU A 295 -0.21 0.65 15.17
CA LEU A 295 1.00 -0.06 14.76
C LEU A 295 0.98 -0.38 13.26
N SER A 296 -0.17 -0.79 12.74
CA SER A 296 -0.37 -1.08 11.32
C SER A 296 -0.18 0.16 10.46
N LEU A 297 -0.76 1.29 10.86
CA LEU A 297 -0.62 2.59 10.21
C LEU A 297 0.85 3.05 10.17
N PHE A 298 1.53 2.99 11.30
CA PHE A 298 2.91 3.45 11.39
C PHE A 298 3.83 2.64 10.47
N LYS A 299 3.68 1.30 10.42
CA LYS A 299 4.55 0.46 9.58
C LYS A 299 4.27 0.64 8.09
N VAL A 300 2.99 0.76 7.69
CA VAL A 300 2.67 0.90 6.27
C VAL A 300 3.07 2.27 5.76
N PHE A 301 2.90 3.32 6.55
CA PHE A 301 3.40 4.64 6.22
C PHE A 301 4.93 4.65 6.08
N ASN A 302 5.66 4.09 7.07
CA ASN A 302 7.11 4.00 7.01
C ASN A 302 7.58 3.22 5.78
N GLY A 303 7.00 2.05 5.51
CA GLY A 303 7.37 1.20 4.38
C GLY A 303 7.13 1.87 3.03
N ASN A 304 5.99 2.55 2.86
CA ASN A 304 5.68 3.28 1.62
C ASN A 304 6.56 4.51 1.42
N LEU A 305 6.91 5.22 2.50
CA LEU A 305 7.87 6.34 2.45
C LEU A 305 9.27 5.85 2.04
N VAL A 306 9.71 4.68 2.56
CA VAL A 306 10.94 4.03 2.11
C VAL A 306 10.85 3.71 0.61
N ALA A 307 9.80 3.03 0.17
CA ALA A 307 9.66 2.58 -1.22
C ALA A 307 9.59 3.78 -2.20
N ALA A 308 8.74 4.78 -1.91
CA ALA A 308 8.62 5.99 -2.72
C ALA A 308 9.94 6.75 -2.83
N SER A 309 10.63 6.95 -1.72
CA SER A 309 11.90 7.70 -1.72
C SER A 309 13.02 6.96 -2.48
N ARG A 310 13.09 5.62 -2.42
CA ARG A 310 14.06 4.85 -3.21
C ARG A 310 13.72 4.87 -4.70
N MET A 311 12.43 4.86 -5.05
CA MET A 311 12.00 5.00 -6.45
C MET A 311 12.37 6.38 -7.01
N VAL A 312 12.06 7.48 -6.31
CA VAL A 312 12.42 8.85 -6.70
C VAL A 312 13.95 8.99 -6.81
N PHE A 313 14.69 8.47 -5.83
CA PHE A 313 16.15 8.42 -5.85
C PHE A 313 16.72 7.69 -7.08
N ALA A 314 16.17 6.51 -7.37
CA ALA A 314 16.62 5.70 -8.50
C ALA A 314 16.32 6.36 -9.85
N MET A 315 15.17 7.04 -9.98
CA MET A 315 14.84 7.84 -11.15
C MET A 315 15.81 9.01 -11.33
N GLY A 316 16.22 9.68 -10.23
CA GLY A 316 17.24 10.74 -10.25
C GLY A 316 18.62 10.22 -10.70
N ARG A 317 19.09 9.09 -10.14
CA ARG A 317 20.35 8.45 -10.55
C ARG A 317 20.40 8.09 -12.05
N ARG A 318 19.25 7.77 -12.63
CA ARG A 318 19.10 7.41 -14.05
C ARG A 318 18.79 8.61 -14.96
N GLY A 319 18.80 9.83 -14.39
CA GLY A 319 18.51 11.07 -15.13
C GLY A 319 17.08 11.14 -15.68
N LEU A 320 16.14 10.38 -15.12
CA LEU A 320 14.72 10.42 -15.50
C LEU A 320 14.01 11.61 -14.86
N VAL A 321 14.51 12.10 -13.74
CA VAL A 321 14.11 13.33 -13.05
C VAL A 321 15.38 14.09 -12.63
N ASP A 322 15.22 15.25 -11.96
CA ASP A 322 16.36 16.07 -11.49
C ASP A 322 17.41 15.24 -10.75
N ALA A 323 18.66 15.34 -11.16
CA ALA A 323 19.76 14.55 -10.62
C ALA A 323 20.00 14.78 -9.11
N ARG A 324 19.56 15.93 -8.55
CA ARG A 324 19.69 16.22 -7.12
C ARG A 324 18.97 15.22 -6.23
N VAL A 325 17.84 14.65 -6.68
CA VAL A 325 17.13 13.62 -5.91
C VAL A 325 17.84 12.27 -5.90
N GLY A 326 18.79 12.05 -6.83
CA GLY A 326 19.66 10.87 -6.90
C GLY A 326 20.89 10.95 -5.99
N HIS A 327 20.99 11.94 -5.10
CA HIS A 327 22.14 12.12 -4.23
C HIS A 327 22.02 11.32 -2.94
N VAL A 328 23.14 10.71 -2.49
CA VAL A 328 23.26 10.00 -1.20
C VAL A 328 23.88 10.91 -0.16
N HIS A 329 23.24 11.05 0.99
CA HIS A 329 23.76 11.86 2.10
C HIS A 329 25.07 11.26 2.65
N PRO A 330 26.16 12.05 2.79
CA PRO A 330 27.49 11.51 3.09
C PRO A 330 27.58 10.82 4.47
N LEU A 331 26.88 11.35 5.48
CA LEU A 331 26.93 10.80 6.84
C LEU A 331 25.88 9.71 7.07
N ASN A 332 24.64 9.94 6.64
CA ASN A 332 23.54 9.01 6.92
C ASN A 332 23.46 7.85 5.92
N GLN A 333 24.13 7.96 4.76
CA GLN A 333 24.08 7.00 3.66
C GLN A 333 22.64 6.69 3.21
N THR A 334 21.79 7.72 3.16
CA THR A 334 20.37 7.68 2.78
C THR A 334 20.13 8.59 1.58
N PRO A 335 19.07 8.35 0.77
CA PRO A 335 18.64 9.22 -0.32
C PRO A 335 17.88 10.44 0.25
N SER A 336 18.57 11.30 0.99
CA SER A 336 17.99 12.33 1.86
C SER A 336 17.09 13.32 1.10
N VAL A 337 17.49 13.76 -0.09
CA VAL A 337 16.68 14.70 -0.91
C VAL A 337 15.37 14.04 -1.34
N ALA A 338 15.43 12.79 -1.81
CA ALA A 338 14.24 12.04 -2.20
C ALA A 338 13.30 11.79 -0.99
N VAL A 339 13.86 11.48 0.20
CA VAL A 339 13.09 11.33 1.45
C VAL A 339 12.34 12.62 1.79
N ILE A 340 13.01 13.75 1.72
CA ILE A 340 12.39 15.06 2.01
C ILE A 340 11.31 15.39 0.97
N CYS A 341 11.56 15.16 -0.32
CA CYS A 341 10.57 15.38 -1.38
C CYS A 341 9.29 14.57 -1.17
N VAL A 342 9.42 13.29 -0.82
CA VAL A 342 8.27 12.41 -0.51
C VAL A 342 7.54 12.90 0.75
N GLY A 343 8.27 13.29 1.80
CA GLY A 343 7.68 13.85 3.02
C GLY A 343 6.89 15.14 2.77
N LEU A 344 7.45 16.07 1.96
CA LEU A 344 6.77 17.32 1.58
C LEU A 344 5.54 17.05 0.70
N GLY A 345 5.63 16.11 -0.26
CA GLY A 345 4.49 15.69 -1.07
C GLY A 345 3.36 15.11 -0.21
N THR A 346 3.71 14.27 0.76
CA THR A 346 2.77 13.73 1.74
C THR A 346 2.10 14.84 2.56
N ALA A 347 2.89 15.76 3.10
CA ALA A 347 2.39 16.89 3.88
C ALA A 347 1.42 17.78 3.08
N ALA A 348 1.73 18.05 1.81
CA ALA A 348 0.84 18.82 0.93
C ALA A 348 -0.51 18.13 0.69
N CYS A 349 -0.52 16.81 0.48
CA CYS A 349 -1.75 16.04 0.24
C CYS A 349 -2.64 15.89 1.49
N MET A 350 -2.09 16.07 2.69
CA MET A 350 -2.87 15.99 3.94
C MET A 350 -4.00 17.03 4.04
N PHE A 351 -3.80 18.17 3.40
CA PHE A 351 -4.83 19.23 3.38
C PHE A 351 -6.09 18.85 2.58
N LEU A 352 -6.09 17.69 1.90
CA LEU A 352 -7.27 17.14 1.25
C LEU A 352 -8.22 16.40 2.24
N GLY A 353 -7.77 16.17 3.48
CA GLY A 353 -8.59 15.55 4.53
C GLY A 353 -9.08 14.13 4.20
N ASP A 354 -10.11 13.67 4.92
CA ASP A 354 -10.59 12.29 4.78
C ASP A 354 -11.51 12.05 3.57
N ALA A 355 -11.84 13.09 2.81
CA ALA A 355 -12.55 12.98 1.54
C ALA A 355 -11.81 12.14 0.49
N ILE A 356 -10.46 12.06 0.61
CA ILE A 356 -9.60 11.35 -0.34
C ILE A 356 -9.45 9.85 -0.03
N LEU A 357 -9.86 9.36 1.15
CA LEU A 357 -9.55 8.00 1.61
C LEU A 357 -10.03 6.90 0.67
N VAL A 358 -11.24 6.99 0.15
CA VAL A 358 -11.78 5.99 -0.79
C VAL A 358 -11.26 6.20 -2.22
N PRO A 359 -11.34 7.40 -2.83
CA PRO A 359 -10.83 7.63 -4.19
C PRO A 359 -9.35 7.29 -4.36
N ILE A 360 -8.53 7.55 -3.34
CA ILE A 360 -7.10 7.21 -3.36
C ILE A 360 -6.86 5.70 -3.56
N SER A 361 -7.69 4.84 -2.97
CA SER A 361 -7.52 3.39 -3.11
C SER A 361 -7.74 2.92 -4.54
N ASP A 362 -8.64 3.56 -5.26
CA ASP A 362 -8.94 3.25 -6.65
C ASP A 362 -7.83 3.73 -7.60
N VAL A 363 -7.36 4.97 -7.44
CA VAL A 363 -6.22 5.52 -8.22
C VAL A 363 -4.92 4.77 -7.91
N GLY A 364 -4.67 4.44 -6.63
CA GLY A 364 -3.53 3.65 -6.20
C GLY A 364 -3.53 2.23 -6.79
N SER A 365 -4.71 1.60 -6.86
CA SER A 365 -4.87 0.28 -7.51
C SER A 365 -4.45 0.30 -8.98
N LEU A 366 -4.87 1.32 -9.73
CA LEU A 366 -4.45 1.49 -11.13
C LEU A 366 -2.95 1.73 -11.25
N ALA A 367 -2.38 2.56 -10.37
CA ALA A 367 -0.95 2.87 -10.38
C ALA A 367 -0.09 1.62 -10.13
N SER A 368 -0.45 0.81 -9.15
CA SER A 368 0.22 -0.46 -8.84
C SER A 368 0.11 -1.45 -9.99
N ALA A 369 -1.10 -1.63 -10.54
CA ALA A 369 -1.33 -2.52 -11.67
C ALA A 369 -0.52 -2.13 -12.90
N ALA A 370 -0.34 -0.83 -13.17
CA ALA A 370 0.49 -0.33 -14.26
C ALA A 370 1.98 -0.69 -14.06
N GLY A 371 2.50 -0.53 -12.86
CA GLY A 371 3.87 -0.95 -12.53
C GLY A 371 4.08 -2.46 -12.65
N TRP A 372 3.13 -3.26 -12.17
CA TRP A 372 3.17 -4.72 -12.26
C TRP A 372 3.09 -5.22 -13.71
N LEU A 373 2.20 -4.61 -14.52
CA LEU A 373 2.12 -4.88 -15.96
C LEU A 373 3.46 -4.63 -16.64
N ALA A 374 4.09 -3.47 -16.37
CA ALA A 374 5.35 -3.09 -16.99
C ALA A 374 6.49 -4.02 -16.56
N ALA A 375 6.58 -4.41 -15.28
CA ALA A 375 7.57 -5.37 -14.79
C ALA A 375 7.38 -6.75 -15.42
N CYS A 376 6.15 -7.25 -15.51
CA CYS A 376 5.84 -8.53 -16.13
C CYS A 376 6.12 -8.52 -17.64
N ALA A 377 5.79 -7.44 -18.35
CA ALA A 377 6.10 -7.26 -19.76
C ALA A 377 7.61 -7.20 -20.00
N ALA A 378 8.37 -6.54 -19.12
CA ALA A 378 9.84 -6.53 -19.21
C ALA A 378 10.41 -7.92 -18.98
N TYR A 379 9.93 -8.66 -17.97
CA TYR A 379 10.41 -10.01 -17.72
C TYR A 379 10.06 -10.98 -18.85
N TYR A 380 8.90 -10.84 -19.49
CA TYR A 380 8.52 -11.64 -20.66
C TYR A 380 9.57 -11.57 -21.76
N GLN A 381 10.15 -10.39 -22.02
CA GLN A 381 11.22 -10.21 -23.01
C GLN A 381 12.55 -10.82 -22.55
N MET A 382 12.83 -10.86 -21.25
CA MET A 382 14.09 -11.32 -20.68
C MET A 382 14.06 -12.80 -20.26
N ALA A 383 12.88 -13.40 -20.14
CA ALA A 383 12.73 -14.75 -19.58
C ALA A 383 13.44 -15.81 -20.44
N PRO A 384 14.28 -16.68 -19.84
CA PRO A 384 15.14 -17.61 -20.58
C PRO A 384 14.39 -18.81 -21.17
N ASN A 385 13.20 -19.13 -20.66
CA ASN A 385 12.47 -20.31 -21.07
C ASN A 385 10.96 -20.07 -21.23
N PRO A 386 10.24 -20.92 -22.03
CA PRO A 386 8.81 -20.75 -22.30
C PRO A 386 7.91 -20.74 -21.05
N ARG A 387 8.24 -21.54 -20.01
CA ARG A 387 7.45 -21.62 -18.78
C ARG A 387 7.47 -20.28 -18.03
N GLN A 388 8.64 -19.67 -17.93
CA GLN A 388 8.79 -18.35 -17.29
C GLN A 388 8.13 -17.24 -18.11
N ARG A 389 8.19 -17.32 -19.45
CA ARG A 389 7.44 -16.42 -20.34
C ARG A 389 5.93 -16.54 -20.13
N LEU A 390 5.42 -17.76 -20.00
CA LEU A 390 3.99 -17.98 -19.72
C LEU A 390 3.58 -17.34 -18.40
N VAL A 391 4.36 -17.52 -17.31
CA VAL A 391 4.07 -16.89 -16.01
C VAL A 391 4.13 -15.37 -16.11
N ALA A 392 5.09 -14.81 -16.84
CA ALA A 392 5.19 -13.39 -17.09
C ALA A 392 3.98 -12.85 -17.89
N ALA A 393 3.54 -13.59 -18.92
CA ALA A 393 2.36 -13.25 -19.70
C ALA A 393 1.08 -13.26 -18.85
N LEU A 394 0.93 -14.27 -17.97
CA LEU A 394 -0.19 -14.33 -17.01
C LEU A 394 -0.15 -13.14 -16.05
N GLY A 395 1.01 -12.79 -15.48
CA GLY A 395 1.15 -11.61 -14.64
C GLY A 395 0.84 -10.30 -15.36
N ALA A 396 1.29 -10.16 -16.62
CA ALA A 396 0.98 -9.00 -17.46
C ALA A 396 -0.53 -8.93 -17.77
N LEU A 397 -1.17 -10.06 -18.08
CA LEU A 397 -2.62 -10.13 -18.30
C LEU A 397 -3.39 -9.70 -17.05
N VAL A 398 -3.00 -10.17 -15.86
CA VAL A 398 -3.61 -9.76 -14.60
C VAL A 398 -3.49 -8.26 -14.40
N GLY A 399 -2.29 -7.68 -14.55
CA GLY A 399 -2.08 -6.24 -14.45
C GLY A 399 -2.95 -5.45 -15.45
N LEU A 400 -3.03 -5.91 -16.69
CA LEU A 400 -3.88 -5.31 -17.72
C LEU A 400 -5.37 -5.37 -17.35
N LEU A 401 -5.86 -6.52 -16.91
CA LEU A 401 -7.26 -6.67 -16.49
C LEU A 401 -7.60 -5.77 -15.30
N MET A 402 -6.70 -5.64 -14.32
CA MET A 402 -6.88 -4.73 -13.19
C MET A 402 -6.97 -3.26 -13.62
N ILE A 403 -6.17 -2.84 -14.63
CA ILE A 403 -6.29 -1.50 -15.23
C ILE A 403 -7.62 -1.35 -15.95
N LEU A 404 -8.00 -2.31 -16.81
CA LEU A 404 -9.24 -2.25 -17.59
C LEU A 404 -10.47 -2.18 -16.70
N MET A 405 -10.48 -2.87 -15.56
CA MET A 405 -11.57 -2.77 -14.59
C MET A 405 -11.78 -1.36 -14.03
N LYS A 406 -10.74 -0.50 -14.04
CA LYS A 406 -10.85 0.89 -13.58
C LYS A 406 -11.18 1.89 -14.68
N VAL A 407 -10.71 1.65 -15.91
CA VAL A 407 -10.86 2.61 -17.00
C VAL A 407 -12.07 2.37 -17.91
N VAL A 408 -12.62 1.15 -17.91
CA VAL A 408 -13.71 0.78 -18.82
C VAL A 408 -15.08 1.17 -18.23
N PRO A 409 -15.85 2.09 -18.87
CA PRO A 409 -17.02 2.74 -18.26
C PRO A 409 -18.20 1.81 -17.93
N PHE A 410 -18.32 0.67 -18.59
CA PHE A 410 -19.40 -0.29 -18.31
C PHE A 410 -19.06 -1.31 -17.20
N VAL A 411 -17.82 -1.30 -16.69
CA VAL A 411 -17.44 -2.17 -15.57
C VAL A 411 -17.89 -1.53 -14.26
N PRO A 412 -18.63 -2.23 -13.40
CA PRO A 412 -19.00 -1.72 -12.08
C PRO A 412 -17.75 -1.32 -11.29
N GLY A 413 -17.75 -0.14 -10.68
CA GLY A 413 -16.60 0.37 -9.90
C GLY A 413 -15.49 1.00 -10.74
N HIS A 414 -15.75 1.35 -12.02
CA HIS A 414 -14.84 2.15 -12.83
C HIS A 414 -14.66 3.56 -12.25
N PHE A 415 -13.62 4.26 -12.68
CA PHE A 415 -13.29 5.61 -12.21
C PHE A 415 -14.40 6.62 -12.39
N ASN A 416 -14.67 7.38 -11.34
CA ASN A 416 -15.48 8.59 -11.38
C ASN A 416 -14.66 9.82 -11.82
N ALA A 417 -15.32 10.98 -11.97
CA ALA A 417 -14.68 12.21 -12.44
C ALA A 417 -13.52 12.69 -11.55
N TYR A 418 -13.60 12.50 -10.23
CA TYR A 418 -12.54 12.93 -9.31
C TYR A 418 -11.29 12.07 -9.42
N GLU A 419 -11.44 10.77 -9.64
CA GLU A 419 -10.33 9.83 -9.85
C GLU A 419 -9.63 10.09 -11.18
N TRP A 420 -10.40 10.35 -12.23
CA TRP A 420 -9.84 10.78 -13.52
C TRP A 420 -9.10 12.11 -13.41
N LEU A 421 -9.63 13.09 -12.66
CA LEU A 421 -8.96 14.36 -12.43
C LEU A 421 -7.63 14.17 -11.68
N ALA A 422 -7.64 13.37 -10.63
CA ALA A 422 -6.44 13.08 -9.84
C ALA A 422 -5.35 12.41 -10.69
N LEU A 423 -5.72 11.38 -11.46
CA LEU A 423 -4.81 10.72 -12.40
C LEU A 423 -4.30 11.70 -13.48
N GLY A 424 -5.19 12.54 -14.04
CA GLY A 424 -4.83 13.53 -15.04
C GLY A 424 -3.82 14.56 -14.54
N ILE A 425 -4.01 15.07 -13.31
CA ILE A 425 -3.05 15.97 -12.65
C ILE A 425 -1.69 15.28 -12.50
N TRP A 426 -1.69 14.02 -12.02
CA TRP A 426 -0.45 13.27 -11.83
C TRP A 426 0.31 13.05 -13.14
N LEU A 427 -0.39 12.66 -14.21
CA LEU A 427 0.21 12.45 -15.52
C LEU A 427 0.74 13.76 -16.12
N ALA A 428 0.02 14.89 -15.95
CA ALA A 428 0.46 16.21 -16.39
C ALA A 428 1.74 16.65 -15.67
N LEU A 429 1.82 16.45 -14.34
CA LEU A 429 3.04 16.69 -13.56
C LEU A 429 4.21 15.84 -14.06
N GLY A 430 3.97 14.56 -14.35
CA GLY A 430 4.98 13.67 -14.93
C GLY A 430 5.48 14.15 -16.29
N ALA A 431 4.58 14.55 -17.17
CA ALA A 431 4.94 15.07 -18.48
C ALA A 431 5.79 16.35 -18.41
N LEU A 432 5.49 17.24 -17.47
CA LEU A 432 6.28 18.47 -17.22
C LEU A 432 7.68 18.14 -16.72
N LEU A 433 7.82 17.17 -15.81
CA LEU A 433 9.12 16.74 -15.30
C LEU A 433 9.96 16.02 -16.36
N ALA A 434 9.34 15.16 -17.17
CA ALA A 434 10.02 14.45 -18.26
C ALA A 434 10.60 15.42 -19.32
N ARG A 435 9.89 16.51 -19.64
CA ARG A 435 10.38 17.53 -20.60
C ARG A 435 11.62 18.25 -20.09
N ARG A 436 11.67 18.60 -18.79
CA ARG A 436 12.82 19.31 -18.19
C ARG A 436 14.11 18.50 -18.17
N THR A 437 14.03 17.19 -18.26
CA THR A 437 15.21 16.30 -18.25
C THR A 437 15.62 15.88 -19.68
N ALA A 438 14.86 16.26 -20.71
CA ALA A 438 15.18 16.03 -22.12
C ALA A 438 15.94 17.20 -22.77
N THR A 439 15.91 18.39 -22.12
CA THR A 439 16.71 19.59 -22.46
C THR A 439 17.97 19.65 -21.62
#